data_95583df4315374f9ea025830366c8dbe
#
_entry.id   95583df4315374f9ea025830366c8dbe
#
_cell.length_a   1.000
_cell.length_b   1.000
_cell.length_c   1.000
_cell.angle_alpha   90.00
_cell.angle_beta   90.00
_cell.angle_gamma   90.00
#
_symmetry.space_group_name_H-M   'P 1'
#
loop_
_entity.id
_entity.type
_entity.pdbx_description
1 polymer ?
#
loop_
_entity_poly.entity_id
_entity_poly.type
_entity_poly.pdbx_seq_one_letter_code
_entity_poly.pdbx_strand_id
1 'polypeptide(L)'
;MTTVWRSLQYVPAHRDKHVTSARLAQADAVILDLEDAVPAEDKAAARKALKAAVKAVGRWGADVLVRINAEPELADADISAAVAAGAIALVVPKVEGADDILRLEPVIASAEQAAGQEVGATRLVVLIETARGFLSMPASLEASARIAAVNLGNEDFARDLGVEPSEELLTYPRQQMIIAAVAAGVLPLGLAGPATRFDDLEAYRRLAERSRRLGHGGATCIHPDQIAVLNQVFAPSEAEVSE
;
A
#
# COMPACT_ATOMS: atom_id res chain seq x y z
N MET A 1 -15.25 -9.54 5.29
CA MET A 1 -15.53 -8.69 4.11
C MET A 1 -14.27 -8.63 3.28
N THR A 2 -14.37 -8.89 1.99
CA THR A 2 -13.22 -8.78 1.08
C THR A 2 -12.88 -7.29 0.92
N THR A 3 -11.65 -6.91 1.21
CA THR A 3 -11.19 -5.53 1.03
C THR A 3 -11.12 -5.22 -0.47
N VAL A 4 -11.80 -4.16 -0.90
CA VAL A 4 -11.79 -3.73 -2.31
C VAL A 4 -11.06 -2.41 -2.39
N TRP A 5 -9.80 -2.43 -2.83
CA TRP A 5 -8.97 -1.24 -3.06
C TRP A 5 -8.53 -1.18 -4.53
N ARG A 6 -9.36 -0.57 -5.37
CA ARG A 6 -9.04 -0.37 -6.79
C ARG A 6 -7.96 0.68 -6.97
N SER A 7 -8.03 1.75 -6.17
CA SER A 7 -7.09 2.86 -6.21
C SER A 7 -6.60 3.23 -4.81
N LEU A 8 -5.28 3.28 -4.64
CA LEU A 8 -4.62 3.68 -3.40
C LEU A 8 -3.67 4.84 -3.72
N GLN A 9 -4.04 6.07 -3.31
CA GLN A 9 -3.26 7.28 -3.59
C GLN A 9 -2.21 7.52 -2.51
N TYR A 10 -0.93 7.56 -2.89
CA TYR A 10 0.13 8.01 -1.98
C TYR A 10 0.08 9.53 -1.76
N VAL A 11 0.20 9.94 -0.50
CA VAL A 11 0.21 11.34 -0.07
C VAL A 11 1.24 11.53 1.04
N PRO A 12 2.25 12.41 0.89
CA PRO A 12 3.17 12.73 1.98
C PRO A 12 2.41 13.30 3.18
N ALA A 13 2.53 12.66 4.35
CA ALA A 13 1.73 13.00 5.53
C ALA A 13 2.00 14.42 6.09
N HIS A 14 3.18 14.99 5.81
CA HIS A 14 3.59 16.33 6.24
C HIS A 14 3.12 17.47 5.29
N ARG A 15 2.43 17.15 4.20
CA ARG A 15 2.02 18.14 3.19
C ARG A 15 0.53 18.44 3.26
N ASP A 16 0.13 19.38 4.11
CA ASP A 16 -1.28 19.78 4.33
C ASP A 16 -2.05 20.01 3.03
N LYS A 17 -1.45 20.69 2.05
CA LYS A 17 -2.07 20.94 0.76
C LYS A 17 -2.49 19.65 0.04
N HIS A 18 -1.71 18.60 0.14
CA HIS A 18 -2.01 17.31 -0.48
C HIS A 18 -3.06 16.56 0.33
N VAL A 19 -2.91 16.50 1.65
CA VAL A 19 -3.81 15.81 2.58
C VAL A 19 -5.23 16.38 2.54
N THR A 20 -5.37 17.69 2.39
CA THR A 20 -6.68 18.37 2.35
C THR A 20 -7.29 18.47 0.97
N SER A 21 -6.65 17.94 -0.06
CA SER A 21 -7.12 18.03 -1.45
C SER A 21 -8.43 17.28 -1.67
N ALA A 22 -9.46 17.99 -2.13
CA ALA A 22 -10.72 17.37 -2.52
C ALA A 22 -10.60 16.36 -3.68
N ARG A 23 -9.48 16.38 -4.42
CA ARG A 23 -9.19 15.42 -5.49
C ARG A 23 -9.03 13.98 -4.99
N LEU A 24 -8.78 13.80 -3.67
CA LEU A 24 -8.71 12.48 -3.02
C LEU A 24 -10.10 11.84 -2.79
N ALA A 25 -11.18 12.59 -2.93
CA ALA A 25 -12.54 12.15 -2.61
C ALA A 25 -13.03 10.92 -3.42
N GLN A 26 -12.36 10.57 -4.51
CA GLN A 26 -12.71 9.42 -5.34
C GLN A 26 -11.80 8.21 -5.12
N ALA A 27 -10.73 8.32 -4.33
CA ALA A 27 -9.86 7.19 -4.04
C ALA A 27 -10.58 6.19 -3.13
N ASP A 28 -10.44 4.90 -3.41
CA ASP A 28 -10.90 3.86 -2.48
C ASP A 28 -10.07 3.91 -1.19
N ALA A 29 -8.77 4.17 -1.34
CA ALA A 29 -7.87 4.33 -0.20
C ALA A 29 -6.83 5.45 -0.43
N VAL A 30 -6.34 6.03 0.67
CA VAL A 30 -5.23 6.97 0.68
C VAL A 30 -4.15 6.46 1.61
N ILE A 31 -2.93 6.38 1.11
CA ILE A 31 -1.74 6.01 1.88
C ILE A 31 -1.03 7.29 2.33
N LEU A 32 -1.12 7.60 3.62
CA LEU A 32 -0.34 8.65 4.23
C LEU A 32 1.09 8.15 4.44
N ASP A 33 2.03 8.77 3.76
CA ASP A 33 3.41 8.30 3.75
C ASP A 33 4.25 8.96 4.84
N LEU A 34 4.94 8.14 5.65
CA LEU A 34 5.93 8.56 6.65
C LEU A 34 7.36 8.15 6.28
N GLU A 35 7.53 7.41 5.17
CA GLU A 35 8.80 6.85 4.75
C GLU A 35 9.51 7.74 3.71
N ASP A 36 9.62 7.30 2.47
CA ASP A 36 10.47 7.91 1.44
C ASP A 36 10.05 9.33 1.04
N ALA A 37 8.76 9.63 1.07
CA ALA A 37 8.27 10.97 0.74
C ALA A 37 8.49 12.01 1.86
N VAL A 38 9.03 11.60 3.01
CA VAL A 38 9.26 12.47 4.17
C VAL A 38 10.75 12.51 4.50
N PRO A 39 11.41 13.68 4.43
CA PRO A 39 12.79 13.85 4.87
C PRO A 39 13.00 13.41 6.33
N ALA A 40 14.20 12.94 6.65
CA ALA A 40 14.51 12.39 7.99
C ALA A 40 14.20 13.39 9.12
N GLU A 41 14.51 14.67 8.91
CA GLU A 41 14.25 15.76 9.86
C GLU A 41 12.76 16.03 10.07
N ASP A 42 11.91 15.71 9.09
CA ASP A 42 10.48 15.97 9.13
C ASP A 42 9.65 14.77 9.66
N LYS A 43 10.24 13.56 9.81
CA LYS A 43 9.51 12.34 10.19
C LYS A 43 8.76 12.49 11.51
N ALA A 44 9.34 13.11 12.52
CA ALA A 44 8.68 13.35 13.80
C ALA A 44 7.50 14.33 13.69
N ALA A 45 7.61 15.35 12.84
CA ALA A 45 6.55 16.31 12.59
C ALA A 45 5.41 15.67 11.78
N ALA A 46 5.74 14.88 10.75
CA ALA A 46 4.78 14.12 9.96
C ALA A 46 3.97 13.15 10.83
N ARG A 47 4.64 12.42 11.73
CA ARG A 47 3.97 11.55 12.71
C ARG A 47 2.99 12.28 13.59
N LYS A 48 3.36 13.47 14.11
CA LYS A 48 2.46 14.31 14.93
C LYS A 48 1.24 14.82 14.14
N ALA A 49 1.38 15.02 12.83
CA ALA A 49 0.30 15.48 11.96
C ALA A 49 -0.71 14.38 11.61
N LEU A 50 -0.38 13.09 11.80
CA LEU A 50 -1.21 11.95 11.35
C LEU A 50 -2.66 12.05 11.79
N LYS A 51 -2.95 12.40 13.06
CA LYS A 51 -4.33 12.47 13.56
C LYS A 51 -5.18 13.47 12.76
N ALA A 52 -4.62 14.63 12.43
CA ALA A 52 -5.30 15.62 11.60
C ALA A 52 -5.42 15.17 10.16
N ALA A 53 -4.37 14.52 9.63
CA ALA A 53 -4.33 14.01 8.26
C ALA A 53 -5.35 12.88 8.03
N VAL A 54 -5.40 11.89 8.92
CA VAL A 54 -6.38 10.78 8.87
C VAL A 54 -7.81 11.33 8.90
N LYS A 55 -8.10 12.28 9.80
CA LYS A 55 -9.42 12.93 9.87
C LYS A 55 -9.75 13.72 8.59
N ALA A 56 -8.76 14.42 8.01
CA ALA A 56 -8.97 15.22 6.81
C ALA A 56 -9.26 14.37 5.58
N VAL A 57 -8.57 13.25 5.42
CA VAL A 57 -8.76 12.29 4.31
C VAL A 57 -10.04 11.49 4.52
N GLY A 58 -10.24 10.92 5.70
CA GLY A 58 -11.41 10.06 6.02
C GLY A 58 -12.77 10.75 5.86
N ARG A 59 -12.80 12.09 5.90
CA ARG A 59 -14.05 12.84 5.64
C ARG A 59 -14.67 12.61 4.25
N TRP A 60 -13.87 12.10 3.31
CA TRP A 60 -14.31 11.79 1.95
C TRP A 60 -14.78 10.35 1.78
N GLY A 61 -14.71 9.53 2.84
CA GLY A 61 -15.09 8.12 2.81
C GLY A 61 -14.02 7.18 2.29
N ALA A 62 -12.82 7.67 1.95
CA ALA A 62 -11.69 6.83 1.60
C ALA A 62 -11.15 6.11 2.85
N ASP A 63 -10.71 4.87 2.67
CA ASP A 63 -9.93 4.16 3.65
C ASP A 63 -8.58 4.86 3.86
N VAL A 64 -8.13 4.99 5.09
CA VAL A 64 -6.85 5.64 5.38
C VAL A 64 -5.83 4.62 5.85
N LEU A 65 -4.77 4.49 5.08
CA LEU A 65 -3.60 3.66 5.37
C LEU A 65 -2.41 4.55 5.71
N VAL A 66 -1.44 4.01 6.45
CA VAL A 66 -0.18 4.71 6.75
C VAL A 66 0.99 3.85 6.34
N ARG A 67 1.87 4.35 5.46
CA ARG A 67 3.16 3.71 5.20
C ARG A 67 4.13 4.12 6.31
N ILE A 68 4.56 3.12 7.09
CA ILE A 68 5.49 3.27 8.20
C ILE A 68 6.93 3.23 7.71
N ASN A 69 7.87 3.65 8.53
CA ASN A 69 9.29 3.48 8.25
C ASN A 69 9.72 2.02 8.40
N ALA A 70 10.79 1.63 7.71
CA ALA A 70 11.36 0.27 7.80
C ALA A 70 12.17 0.05 9.08
N GLU A 71 12.86 1.12 9.58
CA GLU A 71 13.70 1.04 10.77
C GLU A 71 12.85 0.76 12.02
N PRO A 72 13.19 -0.27 12.84
CA PRO A 72 12.35 -0.72 13.96
C PRO A 72 11.94 0.39 14.93
N GLU A 73 12.86 1.27 15.30
CA GLU A 73 12.61 2.35 16.27
C GLU A 73 11.63 3.40 15.74
N LEU A 74 11.68 3.66 14.43
CA LEU A 74 10.73 4.55 13.76
C LEU A 74 9.40 3.85 13.53
N ALA A 75 9.44 2.60 13.11
CA ALA A 75 8.25 1.79 12.82
C ALA A 75 7.33 1.68 14.05
N ASP A 76 7.85 1.37 15.21
CA ASP A 76 7.06 1.21 16.43
C ASP A 76 6.35 2.52 16.85
N ALA A 77 7.04 3.67 16.68
CA ALA A 77 6.45 4.96 16.92
C ALA A 77 5.39 5.34 15.86
N ASP A 78 5.63 4.97 14.59
CA ASP A 78 4.69 5.20 13.49
C ASP A 78 3.42 4.36 13.66
N ILE A 79 3.56 3.06 14.02
CA ILE A 79 2.44 2.15 14.31
C ILE A 79 1.55 2.75 15.40
N SER A 80 2.16 3.13 16.53
CA SER A 80 1.42 3.72 17.65
C SER A 80 0.65 4.96 17.25
N ALA A 81 1.28 5.86 16.48
CA ALA A 81 0.64 7.08 16.00
C ALA A 81 -0.45 6.82 14.95
N ALA A 82 -0.23 5.90 14.01
CA ALA A 82 -1.18 5.55 12.95
C ALA A 82 -2.45 4.91 13.53
N VAL A 83 -2.30 3.93 14.41
CA VAL A 83 -3.42 3.26 15.07
C VAL A 83 -4.21 4.25 15.95
N ALA A 84 -3.53 5.07 16.75
CA ALA A 84 -4.18 6.11 17.55
C ALA A 84 -4.87 7.19 16.71
N ALA A 85 -4.42 7.43 15.49
CA ALA A 85 -5.07 8.34 14.54
C ALA A 85 -6.31 7.73 13.87
N GLY A 86 -6.51 6.42 13.94
CA GLY A 86 -7.63 5.70 13.32
C GLY A 86 -7.34 5.22 11.89
N ALA A 87 -6.07 5.02 11.53
CA ALA A 87 -5.73 4.32 10.29
C ALA A 87 -6.24 2.87 10.33
N ILE A 88 -6.81 2.38 9.23
CA ILE A 88 -7.36 1.02 9.17
C ILE A 88 -6.33 -0.02 8.75
N ALA A 89 -5.25 0.41 8.12
CA ALA A 89 -4.16 -0.47 7.72
C ALA A 89 -2.80 0.24 7.78
N LEU A 90 -1.75 -0.57 7.90
CA LEU A 90 -0.37 -0.15 7.79
C LEU A 90 0.23 -0.71 6.50
N VAL A 91 0.96 0.11 5.76
CA VAL A 91 1.77 -0.32 4.63
C VAL A 91 3.19 -0.54 5.15
N VAL A 92 3.65 -1.79 5.10
CA VAL A 92 4.93 -2.22 5.67
C VAL A 92 5.95 -2.35 4.55
N PRO A 93 6.95 -1.45 4.47
CA PRO A 93 7.97 -1.49 3.44
C PRO A 93 9.03 -2.56 3.74
N LYS A 94 9.77 -2.95 2.72
CA LYS A 94 11.01 -3.75 2.79
C LYS A 94 10.89 -5.03 3.62
N VAL A 95 9.76 -5.73 3.49
CA VAL A 95 9.57 -7.03 4.15
C VAL A 95 10.46 -8.07 3.49
N GLU A 96 11.33 -8.69 4.27
CA GLU A 96 12.30 -9.69 3.81
C GLU A 96 12.00 -11.10 4.32
N GLY A 97 11.04 -11.26 5.24
CA GLY A 97 10.65 -12.57 5.76
C GLY A 97 9.43 -12.52 6.69
N ALA A 98 8.98 -13.70 7.09
CA ALA A 98 7.87 -13.84 8.04
C ALA A 98 8.16 -13.18 9.39
N ASP A 99 9.43 -13.19 9.83
CA ASP A 99 9.85 -12.62 11.10
C ASP A 99 9.62 -11.11 11.18
N ASP A 100 9.74 -10.40 10.05
CA ASP A 100 9.46 -8.96 9.99
C ASP A 100 7.99 -8.68 10.32
N ILE A 101 7.08 -9.48 9.80
CA ILE A 101 5.64 -9.39 10.09
C ILE A 101 5.35 -9.79 11.54
N LEU A 102 5.91 -10.91 12.00
CA LEU A 102 5.68 -11.42 13.36
C LEU A 102 6.18 -10.44 14.43
N ARG A 103 7.28 -9.71 14.16
CA ARG A 103 7.77 -8.66 15.05
C ARG A 103 6.75 -7.54 15.25
N LEU A 104 5.98 -7.20 14.23
CA LEU A 104 5.00 -6.10 14.30
C LEU A 104 3.74 -6.47 15.08
N GLU A 105 3.36 -7.75 15.13
CA GLU A 105 2.12 -8.21 15.76
C GLU A 105 1.93 -7.70 17.21
N PRO A 106 2.87 -7.90 18.15
CA PRO A 106 2.71 -7.40 19.51
C PRO A 106 2.67 -5.88 19.61
N VAL A 107 3.39 -5.17 18.73
CA VAL A 107 3.41 -3.70 18.70
C VAL A 107 2.04 -3.17 18.24
N ILE A 108 1.48 -3.75 17.17
CA ILE A 108 0.17 -3.38 16.66
C ILE A 108 -0.91 -3.70 17.69
N ALA A 109 -0.90 -4.90 18.28
CA ALA A 109 -1.87 -5.30 19.30
C ALA A 109 -1.85 -4.36 20.53
N SER A 110 -0.66 -3.95 20.98
CA SER A 110 -0.50 -2.97 22.07
C SER A 110 -1.06 -1.59 21.69
N ALA A 111 -0.82 -1.15 20.45
CA ALA A 111 -1.33 0.13 19.96
C ALA A 111 -2.87 0.12 19.84
N GLU A 112 -3.46 -0.97 19.35
CA GLU A 112 -4.91 -1.18 19.27
C GLU A 112 -5.56 -1.12 20.66
N GLN A 113 -4.99 -1.84 21.64
CA GLN A 113 -5.47 -1.81 23.02
C GLN A 113 -5.39 -0.40 23.62
N ALA A 114 -4.27 0.32 23.41
CA ALA A 114 -4.09 1.68 23.90
C ALA A 114 -5.09 2.67 23.25
N ALA A 115 -5.48 2.42 22.00
CA ALA A 115 -6.47 3.21 21.26
C ALA A 115 -7.93 2.78 21.55
N GLY A 116 -8.17 1.73 22.34
CA GLY A 116 -9.50 1.18 22.62
C GLY A 116 -10.11 0.47 21.41
N GLN A 117 -9.29 -0.03 20.51
CA GLN A 117 -9.71 -0.81 19.34
C GLN A 117 -9.67 -2.32 19.66
N GLU A 118 -10.40 -3.11 18.87
CA GLU A 118 -10.31 -4.56 18.91
C GLU A 118 -8.94 -5.02 18.40
N VAL A 119 -8.29 -5.95 19.12
CA VAL A 119 -7.03 -6.53 18.66
C VAL A 119 -7.27 -7.33 17.38
N GLY A 120 -6.52 -7.02 16.35
CA GLY A 120 -6.69 -7.60 15.01
C GLY A 120 -7.43 -6.69 14.02
N ALA A 121 -7.89 -5.50 14.44
CA ALA A 121 -8.61 -4.57 13.57
C ALA A 121 -7.71 -3.94 12.51
N THR A 122 -6.45 -3.63 12.83
CA THR A 122 -5.50 -3.01 11.91
C THR A 122 -4.98 -4.01 10.90
N ARG A 123 -5.19 -3.75 9.60
CA ARG A 123 -4.73 -4.61 8.50
C ARG A 123 -3.31 -4.25 8.08
N LEU A 124 -2.69 -5.15 7.28
CA LEU A 124 -1.36 -4.94 6.71
C LEU A 124 -1.39 -4.99 5.18
N VAL A 125 -0.65 -4.10 4.56
CA VAL A 125 -0.26 -4.16 3.15
C VAL A 125 1.25 -4.37 3.12
N VAL A 126 1.70 -5.48 2.55
CA VAL A 126 3.11 -5.86 2.51
C VAL A 126 3.75 -5.32 1.24
N LEU A 127 4.89 -4.62 1.35
CA LEU A 127 5.70 -4.25 0.19
C LEU A 127 6.91 -5.18 0.07
N ILE A 128 7.03 -5.81 -1.09
CA ILE A 128 8.18 -6.63 -1.47
C ILE A 128 9.08 -5.76 -2.34
N GLU A 129 10.27 -5.45 -1.84
CA GLU A 129 11.16 -4.43 -2.40
C GLU A 129 12.60 -4.90 -2.55
N THR A 130 12.89 -6.15 -2.12
CA THR A 130 14.22 -6.76 -2.21
C THR A 130 14.16 -8.17 -2.79
N ALA A 131 15.28 -8.65 -3.32
CA ALA A 131 15.42 -10.03 -3.80
C ALA A 131 15.18 -11.04 -2.67
N ARG A 132 15.64 -10.74 -1.45
CA ARG A 132 15.39 -11.57 -0.27
C ARG A 132 13.90 -11.64 0.04
N GLY A 133 13.22 -10.49 0.10
CA GLY A 133 11.77 -10.40 0.33
C GLY A 133 10.98 -11.15 -0.74
N PHE A 134 11.41 -11.06 -1.99
CA PHE A 134 10.79 -11.79 -3.09
C PHE A 134 10.87 -13.31 -2.91
N LEU A 135 12.03 -13.83 -2.55
CA LEU A 135 12.22 -15.27 -2.33
C LEU A 135 11.51 -15.79 -1.07
N SER A 136 11.28 -14.94 -0.08
CA SER A 136 10.59 -15.27 1.19
C SER A 136 9.11 -14.94 1.15
N MET A 137 8.61 -14.33 0.08
CA MET A 137 7.27 -13.75 -0.01
C MET A 137 6.13 -14.71 0.36
N PRO A 138 6.09 -15.98 -0.11
CA PRO A 138 5.01 -16.88 0.27
C PRO A 138 4.89 -17.05 1.80
N ALA A 139 6.00 -17.28 2.49
CA ALA A 139 6.02 -17.41 3.94
C ALA A 139 5.64 -16.10 4.66
N SER A 140 6.06 -14.96 4.10
CA SER A 140 5.69 -13.64 4.65
C SER A 140 4.20 -13.40 4.57
N LEU A 141 3.54 -13.79 3.45
CA LEU A 141 2.11 -13.57 3.25
C LEU A 141 1.22 -14.48 4.11
N GLU A 142 1.75 -15.60 4.59
CA GLU A 142 1.06 -16.53 5.50
C GLU A 142 1.32 -16.21 6.97
N ALA A 143 2.24 -15.28 7.28
CA ALA A 143 2.70 -15.02 8.65
C ALA A 143 1.63 -14.38 9.56
N SER A 144 0.64 -13.69 9.00
CA SER A 144 -0.39 -13.00 9.79
C SER A 144 -1.73 -12.92 9.07
N ALA A 145 -2.80 -13.17 9.80
CA ALA A 145 -4.17 -12.95 9.33
C ALA A 145 -4.53 -11.46 9.09
N ARG A 146 -3.68 -10.53 9.52
CA ARG A 146 -3.84 -9.10 9.27
C ARG A 146 -3.53 -8.72 7.83
N ILE A 147 -2.77 -9.52 7.09
CA ILE A 147 -2.34 -9.18 5.73
C ILE A 147 -3.56 -9.15 4.82
N ALA A 148 -3.83 -7.98 4.26
CA ALA A 148 -4.95 -7.75 3.34
C ALA A 148 -4.48 -7.64 1.88
N ALA A 149 -3.26 -7.19 1.66
CA ALA A 149 -2.74 -6.97 0.32
C ALA A 149 -1.21 -7.07 0.27
N VAL A 150 -0.69 -7.27 -0.94
CA VAL A 150 0.74 -7.24 -1.25
C VAL A 150 1.00 -6.42 -2.51
N ASN A 151 2.12 -5.72 -2.55
CA ASN A 151 2.60 -4.99 -3.72
C ASN A 151 4.11 -5.20 -3.91
N LEU A 152 4.55 -5.28 -5.16
CA LEU A 152 5.97 -5.26 -5.51
C LEU A 152 6.40 -3.80 -5.71
N GLY A 153 7.35 -3.31 -4.90
CA GLY A 153 7.93 -1.98 -5.04
C GLY A 153 8.94 -1.95 -6.18
N ASN A 154 8.49 -1.58 -7.38
CA ASN A 154 9.24 -1.74 -8.62
C ASN A 154 10.62 -1.09 -8.62
N GLU A 155 10.69 0.15 -8.13
CA GLU A 155 11.90 0.98 -8.15
C GLU A 155 12.94 0.44 -7.16
N ASP A 156 12.51 0.14 -5.93
CA ASP A 156 13.40 -0.37 -4.89
C ASP A 156 13.84 -1.80 -5.19
N PHE A 157 12.96 -2.64 -5.71
CA PHE A 157 13.30 -3.99 -6.14
C PHE A 157 14.36 -3.99 -7.27
N ALA A 158 14.21 -3.13 -8.26
CA ALA A 158 15.20 -3.00 -9.33
C ALA A 158 16.54 -2.46 -8.81
N ARG A 159 16.48 -1.49 -7.88
CA ARG A 159 17.66 -0.94 -7.21
C ARG A 159 18.41 -2.00 -6.40
N ASP A 160 17.69 -2.86 -5.66
CA ASP A 160 18.28 -3.97 -4.90
C ASP A 160 18.99 -4.96 -5.83
N LEU A 161 18.47 -5.19 -7.03
CA LEU A 161 19.10 -6.01 -8.05
C LEU A 161 20.25 -5.31 -8.81
N GLY A 162 20.47 -4.01 -8.57
CA GLY A 162 21.51 -3.22 -9.23
C GLY A 162 21.21 -2.88 -10.70
N VAL A 163 19.94 -2.83 -11.09
CA VAL A 163 19.50 -2.56 -12.47
C VAL A 163 18.39 -1.50 -12.52
N GLU A 164 18.18 -0.92 -13.71
CA GLU A 164 17.05 -0.02 -13.93
C GLU A 164 15.72 -0.79 -14.00
N PRO A 165 14.62 -0.22 -13.48
CA PRO A 165 13.31 -0.85 -13.56
C PRO A 165 12.86 -0.94 -15.03
N SER A 166 12.55 -2.15 -15.46
CA SER A 166 12.06 -2.42 -16.81
C SER A 166 10.90 -3.41 -16.80
N GLU A 167 10.12 -3.42 -17.87
CA GLU A 167 9.04 -4.40 -18.00
C GLU A 167 9.59 -5.84 -18.05
N GLU A 168 10.71 -6.04 -18.74
CA GLU A 168 11.37 -7.34 -18.85
C GLU A 168 11.76 -7.87 -17.45
N LEU A 169 12.43 -7.04 -16.64
CA LEU A 169 12.82 -7.38 -15.27
C LEU A 169 11.61 -7.75 -14.42
N LEU A 170 10.59 -6.92 -14.45
CA LEU A 170 9.49 -6.94 -13.47
C LEU A 170 8.36 -7.91 -13.83
N THR A 171 8.32 -8.46 -15.05
CA THR A 171 7.25 -9.37 -15.49
C THR A 171 7.18 -10.62 -14.62
N TYR A 172 8.28 -11.35 -14.49
CA TYR A 172 8.33 -12.58 -13.69
C TYR A 172 8.05 -12.34 -12.19
N PRO A 173 8.69 -11.37 -11.50
CA PRO A 173 8.42 -11.10 -10.10
C PRO A 173 6.94 -10.75 -9.83
N ARG A 174 6.30 -9.98 -10.70
CA ARG A 174 4.88 -9.63 -10.55
C ARG A 174 3.96 -10.83 -10.71
N GLN A 175 4.23 -11.69 -11.70
CA GLN A 175 3.45 -12.91 -11.89
C GLN A 175 3.56 -13.83 -10.68
N GLN A 176 4.76 -14.00 -10.13
CA GLN A 176 4.97 -14.79 -8.91
C GLN A 176 4.26 -14.17 -7.71
N MET A 177 4.30 -12.84 -7.57
CA MET A 177 3.59 -12.12 -6.50
C MET A 177 2.07 -12.35 -6.60
N ILE A 178 1.49 -12.27 -7.79
CA ILE A 178 0.05 -12.52 -7.99
C ILE A 178 -0.31 -13.95 -7.59
N ILE A 179 0.49 -14.93 -8.00
CA ILE A 179 0.27 -16.34 -7.65
C ILE A 179 0.34 -16.54 -6.12
N ALA A 180 1.36 -15.98 -5.46
CA ALA A 180 1.52 -16.07 -4.02
C ALA A 180 0.38 -15.35 -3.27
N ALA A 181 -0.04 -14.18 -3.75
CA ALA A 181 -1.15 -13.43 -3.19
C ALA A 181 -2.47 -14.21 -3.24
N VAL A 182 -2.78 -14.79 -4.40
CA VAL A 182 -3.98 -15.62 -4.58
C VAL A 182 -3.93 -16.85 -3.68
N ALA A 183 -2.77 -17.53 -3.58
CA ALA A 183 -2.59 -18.69 -2.71
C ALA A 183 -2.80 -18.33 -1.22
N ALA A 184 -2.35 -17.16 -0.79
CA ALA A 184 -2.52 -16.67 0.58
C ALA A 184 -3.90 -16.00 0.83
N GLY A 185 -4.73 -15.83 -0.19
CA GLY A 185 -6.03 -15.17 -0.07
C GLY A 185 -5.95 -13.65 0.16
N VAL A 186 -4.85 -13.00 -0.26
CA VAL A 186 -4.63 -11.55 -0.12
C VAL A 186 -4.71 -10.85 -1.47
N LEU A 187 -5.00 -9.54 -1.45
CA LEU A 187 -5.19 -8.73 -2.66
C LEU A 187 -3.84 -8.42 -3.33
N PRO A 188 -3.59 -8.85 -4.58
CA PRO A 188 -2.41 -8.44 -5.33
C PRO A 188 -2.60 -7.02 -5.87
N LEU A 189 -1.80 -6.08 -5.40
CA LEU A 189 -1.77 -4.70 -5.87
C LEU A 189 -0.63 -4.47 -6.84
N GLY A 190 -0.80 -3.55 -7.80
CA GLY A 190 0.29 -3.09 -8.65
C GLY A 190 -0.10 -2.82 -10.09
N LEU A 191 0.91 -2.37 -10.84
CA LEU A 191 0.82 -2.11 -12.27
C LEU A 191 1.85 -2.96 -13.03
N ALA A 192 1.49 -3.39 -14.24
CA ALA A 192 2.30 -4.26 -15.10
C ALA A 192 3.55 -3.57 -15.71
N GLY A 193 3.82 -2.33 -15.34
CA GLY A 193 4.98 -1.56 -15.78
C GLY A 193 5.25 -0.37 -14.86
N PRO A 194 6.34 0.37 -15.06
CA PRO A 194 6.62 1.59 -14.30
C PRO A 194 5.55 2.66 -14.61
N ALA A 195 5.01 3.29 -13.57
CA ALA A 195 3.97 4.32 -13.67
C ALA A 195 4.56 5.74 -13.61
N THR A 196 5.70 5.96 -14.24
CA THR A 196 6.49 7.20 -14.12
C THR A 196 5.90 8.41 -14.84
N ARG A 197 4.97 8.20 -15.79
CA ARG A 197 4.34 9.29 -16.57
C ARG A 197 2.89 9.47 -16.16
N PHE A 198 2.62 10.50 -15.36
CA PHE A 198 1.27 10.87 -14.92
C PHE A 198 0.57 11.80 -15.93
N ASP A 199 1.27 12.31 -16.94
CA ASP A 199 0.79 13.22 -17.99
C ASP A 199 0.11 12.49 -19.16
N ASP A 200 0.33 11.18 -19.34
CA ASP A 200 -0.31 10.35 -20.36
C ASP A 200 -1.31 9.35 -19.72
N LEU A 201 -2.53 9.84 -19.49
CA LEU A 201 -3.59 9.02 -18.88
C LEU A 201 -4.06 7.87 -19.78
N GLU A 202 -3.91 7.97 -21.09
CA GLU A 202 -4.27 6.87 -22.01
C GLU A 202 -3.24 5.74 -21.96
N ALA A 203 -1.94 6.06 -21.89
CA ALA A 203 -0.92 5.06 -21.64
C ALA A 203 -1.09 4.43 -20.26
N TYR A 204 -1.44 5.23 -19.24
CA TYR A 204 -1.72 4.75 -17.90
C TYR A 204 -2.94 3.80 -17.86
N ARG A 205 -4.01 4.11 -18.60
CA ARG A 205 -5.19 3.25 -18.75
C ARG A 205 -4.80 1.89 -19.35
N ARG A 206 -4.08 1.89 -20.48
CA ARG A 206 -3.61 0.63 -21.10
C ARG A 206 -2.77 -0.21 -20.15
N LEU A 207 -1.93 0.44 -19.35
CA LEU A 207 -1.12 -0.22 -18.34
C LEU A 207 -2.00 -0.85 -17.24
N ALA A 208 -2.98 -0.11 -16.72
CA ALA A 208 -3.92 -0.60 -15.71
C ALA A 208 -4.78 -1.77 -16.23
N GLU A 209 -5.30 -1.67 -17.46
CA GLU A 209 -6.04 -2.76 -18.11
C GLU A 209 -5.21 -4.03 -18.27
N ARG A 210 -3.93 -3.87 -18.66
CA ARG A 210 -3.00 -4.99 -18.73
C ARG A 210 -2.78 -5.59 -17.33
N SER A 211 -2.63 -4.75 -16.30
CA SER A 211 -2.45 -5.19 -14.92
C SER A 211 -3.62 -6.02 -14.44
N ARG A 212 -4.85 -5.57 -14.70
CA ARG A 212 -6.07 -6.31 -14.38
C ARG A 212 -6.10 -7.68 -15.08
N ARG A 213 -5.77 -7.72 -16.39
CA ARG A 213 -5.71 -9.01 -17.14
C ARG A 213 -4.65 -9.98 -16.60
N LEU A 214 -3.60 -9.48 -15.95
CA LEU A 214 -2.58 -10.30 -15.29
C LEU A 214 -3.00 -10.79 -13.91
N GLY A 215 -4.09 -10.25 -13.33
CA GLY A 215 -4.62 -10.69 -12.05
C GLY A 215 -4.44 -9.70 -10.88
N HIS A 216 -3.93 -8.48 -11.13
CA HIS A 216 -3.97 -7.45 -10.08
C HIS A 216 -5.43 -7.04 -9.80
N GLY A 217 -5.75 -6.82 -8.51
CA GLY A 217 -7.08 -6.40 -8.08
C GLY A 217 -7.20 -4.88 -7.85
N GLY A 218 -6.10 -4.15 -7.92
CA GLY A 218 -6.00 -2.70 -7.76
C GLY A 218 -4.57 -2.22 -7.88
N ALA A 219 -4.34 -0.92 -7.76
CA ALA A 219 -3.00 -0.35 -7.84
C ALA A 219 -2.82 0.89 -6.98
N THR A 220 -1.56 1.13 -6.58
CA THR A 220 -1.14 2.40 -6.01
C THR A 220 -0.93 3.44 -7.09
N CYS A 221 -1.16 4.71 -6.78
CA CYS A 221 -0.91 5.84 -7.66
C CYS A 221 -0.31 7.02 -6.90
N ILE A 222 0.34 7.94 -7.65
CA ILE A 222 1.03 9.10 -7.11
C ILE A 222 0.38 10.44 -7.51
N HIS A 223 -0.54 10.41 -8.47
CA HIS A 223 -1.24 11.60 -8.94
C HIS A 223 -2.76 11.42 -8.90
N PRO A 224 -3.54 12.41 -8.44
CA PRO A 224 -4.99 12.27 -8.30
C PRO A 224 -5.75 11.97 -9.61
N ASP A 225 -5.23 12.40 -10.77
CA ASP A 225 -5.86 12.11 -12.06
C ASP A 225 -5.84 10.62 -12.43
N GLN A 226 -4.94 9.84 -11.81
CA GLN A 226 -4.85 8.39 -11.97
C GLN A 226 -5.98 7.64 -11.25
N ILE A 227 -6.57 8.22 -10.20
CA ILE A 227 -7.61 7.59 -9.37
C ILE A 227 -8.81 7.16 -10.23
N ALA A 228 -9.34 8.07 -11.04
CA ALA A 228 -10.52 7.78 -11.87
C ALA A 228 -10.25 6.64 -12.88
N VAL A 229 -9.04 6.57 -13.43
CA VAL A 229 -8.63 5.51 -14.35
C VAL A 229 -8.62 4.17 -13.63
N LEU A 230 -7.99 4.09 -12.45
CA LEU A 230 -7.91 2.86 -11.66
C LEU A 230 -9.31 2.38 -11.23
N ASN A 231 -10.16 3.29 -10.73
CA ASN A 231 -11.51 2.95 -10.32
C ASN A 231 -12.35 2.38 -11.45
N GLN A 232 -12.19 2.90 -12.68
CA GLN A 232 -12.88 2.38 -13.85
C GLN A 232 -12.33 1.02 -14.28
N VAL A 233 -11.01 0.91 -14.36
CA VAL A 233 -10.36 -0.30 -14.88
C VAL A 233 -10.53 -1.48 -13.92
N PHE A 234 -10.39 -1.28 -12.62
CA PHE A 234 -10.50 -2.34 -11.60
C PHE A 234 -11.93 -2.53 -11.08
N ALA A 235 -12.92 -1.80 -11.60
CA ALA A 235 -14.32 -2.10 -11.29
C ALA A 235 -14.71 -3.48 -11.82
N PRO A 236 -15.46 -4.31 -11.03
CA PRO A 236 -15.97 -5.56 -11.55
C PRO A 236 -16.91 -5.31 -12.74
N SER A 237 -16.84 -6.17 -13.73
CA SER A 237 -17.79 -6.14 -14.85
C SER A 237 -19.16 -6.65 -14.42
N GLU A 238 -20.21 -6.36 -15.19
CA GLU A 238 -21.56 -6.86 -14.92
C GLU A 238 -21.60 -8.40 -14.87
N ALA A 239 -20.78 -9.07 -15.68
CA ALA A 239 -20.66 -10.53 -15.68
C ALA A 239 -20.05 -11.05 -14.38
N GLU A 240 -18.95 -10.42 -13.89
CA GLU A 240 -18.29 -10.80 -12.61
C GLU A 240 -19.17 -10.52 -11.38
N VAL A 241 -20.13 -9.62 -11.47
CA VAL A 241 -21.09 -9.34 -10.37
C VAL A 241 -22.23 -10.36 -10.34
N SER A 242 -22.48 -11.04 -11.47
CA SER A 242 -23.61 -11.96 -11.66
C SER A 242 -23.27 -13.41 -11.35
N GLU A 243 -22.00 -13.75 -11.12
CA GLU A 243 -21.50 -15.07 -10.69
C GLU A 243 -21.45 -15.16 -9.15
#